data_195828966eb65251793598480dee557f
#
_entry.id   195828966eb65251793598480dee557f
#
_cell.length_a   1.000
_cell.length_b   1.000
_cell.length_c   1.000
_cell.angle_alpha   90.00
_cell.angle_beta   90.00
_cell.angle_gamma   90.00
#
_symmetry.space_group_name_H-M   'P 1'
#
loop_
_entity.id
_entity.type
_entity.pdbx_description
1 polymer ?
#
loop_
_entity_poly.entity_id
_entity_poly.type
_entity_poly.pdbx_seq_one_letter_code
_entity_poly.pdbx_strand_id
1 'polypeptide(L)'
;MNARENPKTLKEALTMFQEMNVTATKNTSNEYFKSTYSDLTSVITAVNHGAEFGLSFSQSVEYKNIILERIKTENGTDVKYQELHRDIFVKTIVSHIQDKETLECTVPVLINGNDKDNPQKMGSAITYA
;
A
#
# COMPACT_ATOMS: atom_id res chain seq x y z
N MET A 1 -16.96 -11.09 -32.07
CA MET A 1 -16.57 -10.83 -30.70
C MET A 1 -17.79 -10.35 -29.93
N ASN A 2 -18.25 -11.12 -28.99
CA ASN A 2 -19.38 -10.69 -28.18
C ASN A 2 -18.93 -9.53 -27.30
N ALA A 3 -19.54 -8.38 -27.49
CA ALA A 3 -19.33 -7.29 -26.57
C ALA A 3 -19.84 -7.71 -25.20
N ARG A 4 -18.94 -7.79 -24.22
CA ARG A 4 -19.36 -8.04 -22.86
C ARG A 4 -20.12 -6.82 -22.37
N GLU A 5 -21.20 -7.06 -21.64
CA GLU A 5 -21.91 -6.01 -20.97
C GLU A 5 -20.94 -5.33 -19.98
N ASN A 6 -21.20 -4.05 -19.69
CA ASN A 6 -20.45 -3.36 -18.66
C ASN A 6 -20.59 -4.09 -17.33
N PRO A 7 -19.50 -4.33 -16.60
CA PRO A 7 -19.60 -5.03 -15.34
C PRO A 7 -20.42 -4.24 -14.33
N LYS A 8 -21.27 -4.94 -13.59
CA LYS A 8 -22.16 -4.33 -12.59
C LYS A 8 -21.68 -4.53 -11.15
N THR A 9 -20.71 -5.41 -10.96
CA THR A 9 -20.16 -5.71 -9.65
C THR A 9 -18.65 -5.49 -9.64
N LEU A 10 -18.14 -5.28 -8.44
CA LEU A 10 -16.69 -5.17 -8.22
C LEU A 10 -15.98 -6.43 -8.71
N LYS A 11 -16.52 -7.60 -8.41
CA LYS A 11 -15.93 -8.88 -8.78
C LYS A 11 -15.86 -9.07 -10.29
N GLU A 12 -16.92 -8.74 -11.02
CA GLU A 12 -16.94 -8.79 -12.48
C GLU A 12 -15.90 -7.84 -13.08
N ALA A 13 -15.84 -6.62 -12.56
CA ALA A 13 -14.89 -5.62 -13.02
C ALA A 13 -13.45 -6.04 -12.79
N LEU A 14 -13.15 -6.60 -11.63
CA LEU A 14 -11.81 -7.12 -11.33
C LEU A 14 -11.42 -8.27 -12.24
N THR A 15 -12.36 -9.17 -12.53
CA THR A 15 -12.12 -10.29 -13.46
C THR A 15 -11.79 -9.78 -14.86
N MET A 16 -12.53 -8.80 -15.35
CA MET A 16 -12.29 -8.20 -16.66
C MET A 16 -10.95 -7.46 -16.71
N PHE A 17 -10.62 -6.76 -15.62
CA PHE A 17 -9.32 -6.09 -15.50
C PHE A 17 -8.16 -7.08 -15.53
N GLN A 18 -8.29 -8.20 -14.82
CA GLN A 18 -7.27 -9.25 -14.85
C GLN A 18 -7.07 -9.86 -16.26
N GLU A 19 -8.13 -10.02 -17.00
CA GLU A 19 -8.07 -10.54 -18.37
C GLU A 19 -7.29 -9.65 -19.33
N MET A 20 -7.17 -8.36 -19.03
CA MET A 20 -6.38 -7.42 -19.83
C MET A 20 -4.87 -7.66 -19.74
N ASN A 21 -4.40 -8.34 -18.71
CA ASN A 21 -2.97 -8.56 -18.45
C ASN A 21 -2.15 -7.26 -18.45
N VAL A 22 -2.69 -6.22 -17.83
CA VAL A 22 -2.00 -4.94 -17.71
C VAL A 22 -0.80 -5.09 -16.78
N THR A 23 0.34 -4.59 -17.21
CA THR A 23 1.56 -4.60 -16.41
C THR A 23 2.15 -3.21 -16.32
N ALA A 24 2.74 -2.91 -15.16
CA ALA A 24 3.48 -1.67 -15.00
C ALA A 24 4.86 -1.78 -15.66
N THR A 25 5.27 -0.73 -16.36
CA THR A 25 6.56 -0.70 -17.01
C THR A 25 7.68 -0.58 -15.97
N LYS A 26 8.70 -1.42 -16.10
CA LYS A 26 9.91 -1.34 -15.27
C LYS A 26 10.88 -0.36 -15.93
N ASN A 27 10.86 0.88 -15.51
CA ASN A 27 11.61 1.96 -16.14
C ASN A 27 12.59 2.67 -15.20
N THR A 28 12.65 2.28 -13.95
CA THR A 28 13.54 2.88 -12.96
C THR A 28 14.53 1.84 -12.48
N SER A 29 15.82 2.19 -12.51
CA SER A 29 16.88 1.31 -11.99
C SER A 29 17.31 1.79 -10.61
N ASN A 30 17.54 0.83 -9.72
CA ASN A 30 18.13 1.08 -8.42
C ASN A 30 19.60 0.68 -8.48
N GLU A 31 20.51 1.66 -8.54
CA GLU A 31 21.95 1.43 -8.63
C GLU A 31 22.50 0.68 -7.42
N TYR A 32 21.90 0.89 -6.26
CA TYR A 32 22.31 0.23 -5.02
C TYR A 32 22.11 -1.27 -5.07
N PHE A 33 21.01 -1.75 -5.64
CA PHE A 33 20.67 -3.16 -5.73
C PHE A 33 20.78 -3.72 -7.14
N LYS A 34 21.22 -2.91 -8.08
CA LYS A 34 21.32 -3.27 -9.52
C LYS A 34 20.03 -3.90 -10.05
N SER A 35 18.90 -3.41 -9.58
CA SER A 35 17.58 -3.91 -9.95
C SER A 35 16.79 -2.85 -10.71
N THR A 36 15.90 -3.33 -11.57
CA THR A 36 14.96 -2.47 -12.29
C THR A 36 13.57 -2.65 -11.67
N TYR A 37 12.87 -1.55 -11.45
CA TYR A 37 11.53 -1.58 -10.89
C TYR A 37 10.64 -0.53 -11.58
N SER A 38 9.33 -0.70 -11.42
CA SER A 38 8.35 0.26 -11.89
C SER A 38 8.28 1.45 -10.94
N ASP A 39 8.32 2.67 -11.46
CA ASP A 39 8.08 3.85 -10.64
C ASP A 39 6.59 3.99 -10.31
N LEU A 40 6.27 4.89 -9.39
CA LEU A 40 4.88 5.11 -8.96
C LEU A 40 3.98 5.55 -10.11
N THR A 41 4.47 6.40 -11.00
CA THR A 41 3.71 6.85 -12.17
C THR A 41 3.34 5.69 -13.07
N SER A 42 4.27 4.76 -13.33
CA SER A 42 4.00 3.57 -14.14
C SER A 42 2.96 2.67 -13.50
N VAL A 43 3.01 2.50 -12.18
CA VAL A 43 2.03 1.70 -11.44
C VAL A 43 0.65 2.36 -11.51
N ILE A 44 0.56 3.66 -11.26
CA ILE A 44 -0.71 4.40 -11.33
C ILE A 44 -1.30 4.32 -12.74
N THR A 45 -0.47 4.49 -13.77
CA THR A 45 -0.92 4.38 -15.16
C THR A 45 -1.50 2.99 -15.44
N ALA A 46 -0.84 1.94 -14.97
CA ALA A 46 -1.31 0.57 -15.16
C ALA A 46 -2.66 0.33 -14.47
N VAL A 47 -2.80 0.73 -13.21
CA VAL A 47 -4.05 0.49 -12.46
C VAL A 47 -5.20 1.38 -12.95
N ASN A 48 -4.92 2.52 -13.53
CA ASN A 48 -5.95 3.42 -14.07
C ASN A 48 -6.68 2.83 -15.28
N HIS A 49 -6.13 1.82 -15.93
CA HIS A 49 -6.88 1.07 -16.95
C HIS A 49 -8.15 0.41 -16.38
N GLY A 50 -8.21 0.21 -15.07
CA GLY A 50 -9.40 -0.29 -14.41
C GLY A 50 -10.61 0.64 -14.50
N ALA A 51 -10.39 1.93 -14.74
CA ALA A 51 -11.48 2.90 -14.90
C ALA A 51 -12.41 2.54 -16.05
N GLU A 52 -11.91 1.88 -17.07
CA GLU A 52 -12.71 1.38 -18.20
C GLU A 52 -13.81 0.43 -17.73
N PHE A 53 -13.61 -0.25 -16.63
CA PHE A 53 -14.57 -1.21 -16.04
C PHE A 53 -15.32 -0.62 -14.83
N GLY A 54 -15.17 0.66 -14.58
CA GLY A 54 -15.80 1.32 -13.44
C GLY A 54 -15.05 1.16 -12.12
N LEU A 55 -13.82 0.69 -12.15
CA LEU A 55 -12.98 0.54 -10.97
C LEU A 55 -12.29 1.85 -10.60
N SER A 56 -12.21 2.10 -9.32
CA SER A 56 -11.41 3.19 -8.77
C SER A 56 -10.56 2.68 -7.60
N PHE A 57 -9.40 3.28 -7.43
CA PHE A 57 -8.44 2.93 -6.41
C PHE A 57 -8.15 4.15 -5.55
N SER A 58 -8.17 3.98 -4.26
CA SER A 58 -7.74 5.02 -3.33
C SER A 58 -6.77 4.44 -2.32
N GLN A 59 -5.81 5.24 -1.90
CA GLN A 59 -4.84 4.85 -0.89
C GLN A 59 -4.78 5.92 0.19
N SER A 60 -4.63 5.45 1.42
CA SER A 60 -4.42 6.33 2.57
C SER A 60 -3.32 5.78 3.46
N VAL A 61 -2.64 6.68 4.13
CA VAL A 61 -1.64 6.31 5.14
C VAL A 61 -2.34 6.35 6.49
N GLU A 62 -2.27 5.25 7.21
CA GLU A 62 -2.87 5.13 8.53
C GLU A 62 -1.78 4.92 9.58
N TYR A 63 -1.98 5.48 10.76
CA TYR A 63 -1.09 5.37 11.89
C TYR A 63 -1.82 4.69 13.04
N LYS A 64 -1.11 3.77 13.71
CA LYS A 64 -1.62 3.13 14.91
C LYS A 64 -0.61 3.31 16.02
N ASN A 65 -1.03 3.93 17.10
CA ASN A 65 -0.21 4.11 18.29
C ASN A 65 -0.43 2.93 19.24
N ILE A 66 0.65 2.27 19.62
CA ILE A 66 0.64 1.14 20.55
C ILE A 66 1.49 1.52 21.74
N ILE A 67 0.97 1.29 22.94
CA ILE A 67 1.73 1.48 24.17
C ILE A 67 2.29 0.12 24.54
N LEU A 68 3.64 0.02 24.54
CA LEU A 68 4.35 -1.18 24.94
C LEU A 68 4.84 -1.02 26.36
N GLU A 69 4.61 -2.05 27.19
CA GLU A 69 5.23 -2.12 28.50
C GLU A 69 6.61 -2.77 28.38
N ARG A 70 7.62 -2.06 28.84
CA ARG A 70 9.00 -2.54 28.81
C ARG A 70 9.59 -2.52 30.20
N ILE A 71 10.60 -3.36 30.41
CA ILE A 71 11.35 -3.45 31.66
C ILE A 71 12.79 -3.05 31.36
N LYS A 72 13.30 -2.12 32.17
CA LYS A 72 14.68 -1.69 32.13
C LYS A 72 15.34 -1.92 33.47
N THR A 73 16.55 -2.46 33.44
CA THR A 73 17.32 -2.66 34.68
C THR A 73 18.21 -1.45 34.90
N GLU A 74 17.99 -0.76 36.03
CA GLU A 74 18.81 0.37 36.47
C GLU A 74 19.32 0.10 37.87
N ASN A 75 20.63 0.19 38.08
CA ASN A 75 21.29 -0.02 39.39
C ASN A 75 20.87 -1.32 40.06
N GLY A 76 20.71 -2.41 39.31
CA GLY A 76 20.28 -3.71 39.83
C GLY A 76 18.79 -3.82 40.11
N THR A 77 18.00 -2.81 39.82
CA THR A 77 16.55 -2.79 40.03
C THR A 77 15.82 -2.74 38.71
N ASP A 78 14.83 -3.61 38.54
CA ASP A 78 13.98 -3.61 37.37
C ASP A 78 12.93 -2.50 37.46
N VAL A 79 12.90 -1.61 36.46
CA VAL A 79 11.93 -0.52 36.38
C VAL A 79 11.05 -0.74 35.18
N LYS A 80 9.73 -0.74 35.38
CA LYS A 80 8.75 -0.82 34.32
C LYS A 80 8.53 0.58 33.74
N TYR A 81 8.50 0.68 32.41
CA TYR A 81 8.18 1.90 31.73
C TYR A 81 7.30 1.62 30.50
N GLN A 82 6.60 2.65 30.06
CA GLN A 82 5.77 2.57 28.86
C GLN A 82 6.49 3.25 27.70
N GLU A 83 6.47 2.59 26.54
CA GLU A 83 7.03 3.11 25.32
C GLU A 83 5.91 3.29 24.29
N LEU A 84 5.81 4.47 23.71
CA LEU A 84 4.87 4.73 22.62
C LEU A 84 5.50 4.23 21.32
N HIS A 85 4.81 3.31 20.68
CA HIS A 85 5.20 2.76 19.38
C HIS A 85 4.17 3.14 18.32
N ARG A 86 4.63 3.66 17.19
CA ARG A 86 3.77 4.04 16.08
C ARG A 86 3.99 3.09 14.92
N ASP A 87 2.94 2.38 14.54
CA ASP A 87 2.91 1.58 13.33
C ASP A 87 2.25 2.38 12.20
N ILE A 88 2.79 2.21 11.00
CA ILE A 88 2.34 2.91 9.80
C ILE A 88 1.87 1.89 8.79
N PHE A 89 0.71 2.15 8.18
CA PHE A 89 0.09 1.26 7.20
C PHE A 89 -0.34 2.06 5.98
N VAL A 90 -0.28 1.41 4.82
CA VAL A 90 -0.93 1.92 3.62
C VAL A 90 -2.18 1.09 3.38
N LYS A 91 -3.33 1.76 3.36
CA LYS A 91 -4.61 1.13 3.08
C LYS A 91 -5.02 1.43 1.65
N THR A 92 -5.27 0.38 0.89
CA THR A 92 -5.76 0.49 -0.48
C THR A 92 -7.21 0.04 -0.51
N ILE A 93 -8.06 0.86 -1.09
CA ILE A 93 -9.48 0.54 -1.28
C ILE A 93 -9.77 0.51 -2.76
N VAL A 94 -10.35 -0.60 -3.21
CA VAL A 94 -10.82 -0.78 -4.58
C VAL A 94 -12.34 -0.69 -4.56
N SER A 95 -12.90 0.19 -5.36
CA SER A 95 -14.34 0.44 -5.43
C SER A 95 -14.82 0.27 -6.87
N HIS A 96 -16.11 0.01 -7.02
CA HIS A 96 -16.77 -0.02 -8.33
C HIS A 96 -17.92 1.00 -8.34
N ILE A 97 -18.10 1.67 -9.47
CA ILE A 97 -19.06 2.78 -9.59
C ILE A 97 -20.51 2.39 -9.28
N GLN A 98 -20.89 1.13 -9.51
CA GLN A 98 -22.27 0.65 -9.28
C GLN A 98 -22.41 -0.28 -8.08
N ASP A 99 -21.30 -0.79 -7.55
CA ASP A 99 -21.31 -1.77 -6.47
C ASP A 99 -21.11 -1.09 -5.12
N LYS A 100 -21.85 -1.52 -4.11
CA LYS A 100 -21.68 -1.03 -2.74
C LYS A 100 -20.50 -1.73 -2.03
N GLU A 101 -20.14 -2.92 -2.50
CA GLU A 101 -19.02 -3.65 -1.93
C GLU A 101 -17.69 -3.02 -2.35
N THR A 102 -16.74 -3.03 -1.43
CA THR A 102 -15.38 -2.57 -1.66
C THR A 102 -14.41 -3.66 -1.25
N LEU A 103 -13.23 -3.65 -1.87
CA LEU A 103 -12.13 -4.50 -1.47
C LEU A 103 -11.08 -3.64 -0.78
N GLU A 104 -10.68 -4.04 0.41
CA GLU A 104 -9.67 -3.31 1.18
C GLU A 104 -8.46 -4.19 1.44
N CYS A 105 -7.29 -3.60 1.34
CA CYS A 105 -6.02 -4.23 1.67
C CYS A 105 -5.17 -3.25 2.46
N THR A 106 -4.61 -3.72 3.56
CA THR A 106 -3.73 -2.91 4.41
C THR A 106 -2.36 -3.55 4.46
N VAL A 107 -1.34 -2.77 4.13
CA VAL A 107 0.05 -3.21 4.08
C VAL A 107 0.86 -2.42 5.10
N PRO A 108 1.62 -3.09 5.99
CA PRO A 108 2.50 -2.38 6.92
C PRO A 108 3.67 -1.74 6.16
N VAL A 109 4.05 -0.55 6.61
CA VAL A 109 5.23 0.13 6.10
C VAL A 109 6.42 -0.28 6.94
N LEU A 110 7.35 -1.00 6.32
CA LEU A 110 8.54 -1.50 6.99
C LEU A 110 9.66 -0.46 6.87
N ILE A 111 9.94 0.20 7.98
CA ILE A 111 10.97 1.22 8.05
C ILE A 111 11.66 1.12 9.42
N ASN A 112 12.96 1.31 9.45
CA ASN A 112 13.72 1.31 10.70
C ASN A 112 13.23 2.42 11.63
N GLY A 113 13.20 2.15 12.94
CA GLY A 113 12.70 3.10 13.93
C GLY A 113 13.35 4.49 13.83
N ASN A 114 14.65 4.54 13.55
CA ASN A 114 15.38 5.78 13.37
C ASN A 114 15.02 6.54 12.09
N ASP A 115 14.43 5.87 11.13
CA ASP A 115 14.10 6.44 9.82
C ASP A 115 12.65 6.92 9.72
N LYS A 116 11.81 6.62 10.73
CA LYS A 116 10.39 6.99 10.72
C LYS A 116 10.15 8.48 10.63
N ASP A 117 11.08 9.29 11.13
CA ASP A 117 11.03 10.74 11.07
C ASP A 117 11.79 11.32 9.87
N ASN A 118 12.36 10.47 9.01
CA ASN A 118 13.03 10.89 7.79
C ASN A 118 12.03 10.94 6.64
N PRO A 119 11.70 12.14 6.12
CA PRO A 119 10.66 12.26 5.08
C PRO A 119 10.98 11.50 3.79
N GLN A 120 12.23 11.43 3.38
CA GLN A 120 12.61 10.72 2.15
C GLN A 120 12.46 9.21 2.29
N LYS A 121 12.93 8.65 3.39
CA LYS A 121 12.82 7.21 3.66
C LYS A 121 11.39 6.80 3.90
N MET A 122 10.62 7.64 4.60
CA MET A 122 9.19 7.41 4.83
C MET A 122 8.43 7.44 3.51
N GLY A 123 8.66 8.43 2.66
CA GLY A 123 8.01 8.54 1.35
C GLY A 123 8.34 7.36 0.46
N SER A 124 9.60 6.91 0.44
CA SER A 124 10.01 5.73 -0.32
C SER A 124 9.31 4.47 0.19
N ALA A 125 9.27 4.25 1.51
CA ALA A 125 8.62 3.09 2.10
C ALA A 125 7.12 3.07 1.80
N ILE A 126 6.43 4.20 1.85
CA ILE A 126 5.01 4.32 1.52
C ILE A 126 4.77 4.04 0.04
N THR A 127 5.61 4.57 -0.85
CA THR A 127 5.46 4.39 -2.30
C THR A 127 5.50 2.90 -2.69
N TYR A 128 6.35 2.11 -2.03
CA TYR A 128 6.52 0.69 -2.35
C TYR A 128 5.75 -0.26 -1.41
N ALA A 129 4.91 0.28 -0.56
CA ALA A 129 3.95 -0.52 0.22
C ALA A 129 2.71 -0.86 -0.64
#